data_5dba5a1056f3e4369c82b088e20cbfcf
#
_entry.id   5dba5a1056f3e4369c82b088e20cbfcf
#
_cell.length_a   1.000
_cell.length_b   1.000
_cell.length_c   1.000
_cell.angle_alpha   90.00
_cell.angle_beta   90.00
_cell.angle_gamma   90.00
#
_symmetry.space_group_name_H-M   'P 1'
#
loop_
_entity.id
_entity.type
_entity.pdbx_description
1 polymer ?
#
loop_
_entity_poly.entity_id
_entity_poly.type
_entity_poly.pdbx_seq_one_letter_code
_entity_poly.pdbx_strand_id
1 'polypeptide(L)'
;MLRTVRGLQISPDGRRALYTVQRMNVKRDAYENYLWLLDLESGRETQLTTGGRENGAFWLDNNHVLFSAVRGGDVPVNETVFYSIAVDGGEAVEYMRIPVAGAQASLLGNDRFLVRADTDLNPETERDQDKWLFFDEYPYWGDGGSYENRHRRALFLWDRATGELRQLTAPTMQTFMTFCSDDVLTDKDGICYVGYDYDRDEAGRACICRYEWASGETKILCRDSCYVFSLAQRNGRVYYGAWAIEDGPAIASIRIKSVSLNGGDMRVDAEPQWELGAVCQRDGVTLFQRTFQAKTIMARWTDELEYEDIPTPGINPTCPISVGEDIIFTGWRSNRLPEIYRWRDGQVTQLSHQNDELYDTYSFSVPEPFCVEDGSDKVYGWVMKPVEYEPGKKHPGILNTHGGPHGCYNDIFTCEHQRWANEGYFVFFCNPRGSTTYGVDFMNVTGRLGEEDFHNVMAFTDAVLEAYPDLDPERLAITGQSYGGFMTSWAVGHTDRFKAAAARMSPINWISMHGTSVERWYGDRVVAATPWTDLDALWRQSPLRYADRVTTPTLFIQHEKDQYCPLEQAQQMFVALLERGVDTRLMVNRGCGHGGRRVSQLLHDIDVMLEWFGRYLM
;
A
#
# COMPACT_ATOMS: atom_id res chain seq x y z
N MET A 1 9.59 1.38 -21.53
CA MET A 1 8.48 1.95 -20.71
C MET A 1 8.12 0.91 -19.67
N LEU A 2 8.12 1.28 -18.39
CA LEU A 2 7.83 0.36 -17.27
C LEU A 2 6.40 -0.17 -17.36
N ARG A 3 6.23 -1.48 -17.14
CA ARG A 3 4.94 -2.18 -17.13
C ARG A 3 4.78 -2.91 -15.80
N THR A 4 3.73 -2.61 -15.05
CA THR A 4 3.42 -3.29 -13.80
C THR A 4 2.29 -4.28 -14.00
N VAL A 5 2.57 -5.57 -13.78
CA VAL A 5 1.59 -6.67 -13.81
C VAL A 5 0.88 -6.72 -12.47
N ARG A 6 -0.47 -6.73 -12.47
CA ARG A 6 -1.29 -6.77 -11.26
C ARG A 6 -2.69 -7.32 -11.53
N GLY A 7 -3.46 -7.61 -10.47
CA GLY A 7 -4.86 -8.02 -10.56
C GLY A 7 -5.04 -9.37 -11.26
N LEU A 8 -4.14 -10.33 -10.97
CA LEU A 8 -4.22 -11.69 -11.50
C LEU A 8 -5.51 -12.38 -11.07
N GLN A 9 -6.23 -12.94 -12.04
CA GLN A 9 -7.40 -13.77 -11.84
C GLN A 9 -7.39 -14.95 -12.81
N ILE A 10 -7.97 -16.07 -12.40
CA ILE A 10 -8.05 -17.27 -13.22
C ILE A 10 -9.48 -17.45 -13.72
N SER A 11 -9.64 -17.84 -14.99
CA SER A 11 -10.94 -18.17 -15.58
C SER A 11 -11.65 -19.28 -14.79
N PRO A 12 -12.99 -19.34 -14.82
CA PRO A 12 -13.72 -20.39 -14.10
C PRO A 12 -13.28 -21.81 -14.48
N ASP A 13 -12.92 -22.05 -15.75
CA ASP A 13 -12.44 -23.34 -16.25
C ASP A 13 -10.95 -23.63 -15.97
N GLY A 14 -10.23 -22.66 -15.38
CA GLY A 14 -8.81 -22.81 -15.04
C GLY A 14 -7.83 -22.74 -16.23
N ARG A 15 -8.28 -22.38 -17.44
CA ARG A 15 -7.43 -22.40 -18.63
C ARG A 15 -6.70 -21.11 -18.93
N ARG A 16 -7.24 -19.99 -18.46
CA ARG A 16 -6.70 -18.66 -18.78
C ARG A 16 -6.51 -17.83 -17.50
N ALA A 17 -5.51 -16.98 -17.54
CA ALA A 17 -5.35 -15.91 -16.56
C ALA A 17 -5.71 -14.57 -17.19
N LEU A 18 -6.50 -13.76 -16.48
CA LEU A 18 -6.76 -12.35 -16.73
C LEU A 18 -5.86 -11.53 -15.82
N TYR A 19 -5.23 -10.49 -16.35
CA TYR A 19 -4.44 -9.57 -15.55
C TYR A 19 -4.40 -8.17 -16.16
N THR A 20 -4.03 -7.21 -15.35
CA THR A 20 -3.88 -5.81 -15.77
C THR A 20 -2.40 -5.48 -15.93
N VAL A 21 -2.06 -4.88 -17.05
CA VAL A 21 -0.76 -4.24 -17.28
C VAL A 21 -0.95 -2.72 -17.17
N GLN A 22 -0.36 -2.15 -16.13
CA GLN A 22 -0.31 -0.70 -15.96
C GLN A 22 0.94 -0.13 -16.61
N ARG A 23 0.78 0.97 -17.34
CA ARG A 23 1.88 1.70 -18.00
C ARG A 23 1.87 3.17 -17.61
N MET A 24 3.05 3.75 -17.45
CA MET A 24 3.19 5.20 -17.33
C MET A 24 3.13 5.84 -18.71
N ASN A 25 2.15 6.69 -18.96
CA ASN A 25 2.08 7.48 -20.18
C ASN A 25 2.47 8.94 -19.91
N VAL A 26 3.73 9.28 -20.17
CA VAL A 26 4.28 10.62 -19.94
C VAL A 26 3.57 11.68 -20.80
N LYS A 27 3.16 11.35 -22.03
CA LYS A 27 2.48 12.30 -22.92
C LYS A 27 1.07 12.65 -22.48
N ARG A 28 0.36 11.68 -21.86
CA ARG A 28 -1.00 11.87 -21.34
C ARG A 28 -1.02 12.22 -19.87
N ASP A 29 0.14 12.22 -19.23
CA ASP A 29 0.31 12.45 -17.79
C ASP A 29 -0.58 11.54 -16.93
N ALA A 30 -0.62 10.26 -17.27
CA ALA A 30 -1.53 9.29 -16.68
C ALA A 30 -0.91 7.90 -16.57
N TYR A 31 -1.39 7.14 -15.59
CA TYR A 31 -1.21 5.69 -15.56
C TYR A 31 -2.33 5.05 -16.37
N GLU A 32 -1.97 4.29 -17.40
CA GLU A 32 -2.90 3.59 -18.26
C GLU A 32 -2.96 2.11 -17.91
N ASN A 33 -4.17 1.57 -17.78
CA ASN A 33 -4.42 0.17 -17.47
C ASN A 33 -4.95 -0.54 -18.72
N TYR A 34 -4.37 -1.68 -19.04
CA TYR A 34 -4.76 -2.53 -20.15
C TYR A 34 -5.01 -3.95 -19.65
N LEU A 35 -6.07 -4.57 -20.12
CA LEU A 35 -6.37 -5.96 -19.81
C LEU A 35 -5.63 -6.89 -20.75
N TRP A 36 -5.06 -7.94 -20.19
CA TRP A 36 -4.33 -8.97 -20.88
C TRP A 36 -4.83 -10.35 -20.48
N LEU A 37 -4.76 -11.27 -21.41
CA LEU A 37 -5.01 -12.68 -21.21
C LEU A 37 -3.73 -13.48 -21.40
N LEU A 38 -3.54 -14.48 -20.55
CA LEU A 38 -2.50 -15.49 -20.65
C LEU A 38 -3.16 -16.84 -20.74
N ASP A 39 -2.91 -17.57 -21.83
CA ASP A 39 -3.29 -18.97 -21.95
C ASP A 39 -2.31 -19.80 -21.12
N LEU A 40 -2.82 -20.51 -20.14
CA LEU A 40 -1.98 -21.22 -19.17
C LEU A 40 -1.34 -22.50 -19.73
N GLU A 41 -1.86 -23.06 -20.81
CA GLU A 41 -1.27 -24.24 -21.45
C GLU A 41 -0.14 -23.87 -22.41
N SER A 42 -0.41 -22.93 -23.31
CA SER A 42 0.55 -22.52 -24.35
C SER A 42 1.53 -21.42 -23.91
N GLY A 43 1.25 -20.70 -22.82
CA GLY A 43 2.00 -19.52 -22.38
C GLY A 43 1.78 -18.29 -23.27
N ARG A 44 0.79 -18.31 -24.18
CA ARG A 44 0.52 -17.18 -25.07
C ARG A 44 -0.13 -16.03 -24.33
N GLU A 45 0.51 -14.86 -24.41
CA GLU A 45 -0.06 -13.59 -23.94
C GLU A 45 -0.81 -12.87 -25.07
N THR A 46 -1.96 -12.27 -24.75
CA THR A 46 -2.77 -11.50 -25.69
C THR A 46 -3.30 -10.24 -25.01
N GLN A 47 -3.04 -9.09 -25.60
CA GLN A 47 -3.65 -7.84 -25.12
C GLN A 47 -5.12 -7.82 -25.51
N LEU A 48 -6.00 -7.75 -24.51
CA LEU A 48 -7.46 -7.80 -24.71
C LEU A 48 -8.04 -6.41 -24.98
N THR A 49 -7.53 -5.37 -24.30
CA THR A 49 -8.04 -4.00 -24.45
C THR A 49 -6.95 -2.99 -24.80
N THR A 50 -7.34 -1.88 -25.45
CA THR A 50 -6.43 -0.82 -25.88
C THR A 50 -6.85 0.57 -25.38
N GLY A 51 -7.89 0.68 -24.55
CA GLY A 51 -8.45 1.96 -24.09
C GLY A 51 -7.59 2.69 -23.07
N GLY A 52 -6.88 1.93 -22.22
CA GLY A 52 -5.98 2.45 -21.20
C GLY A 52 -6.68 3.00 -19.94
N ARG A 53 -7.99 2.80 -19.82
CA ARG A 53 -8.82 3.28 -18.70
C ARG A 53 -9.65 2.16 -18.07
N GLU A 54 -9.24 0.94 -18.26
CA GLU A 54 -9.92 -0.24 -17.75
C GLU A 54 -9.62 -0.42 -16.26
N ASN A 55 -10.67 -0.63 -15.45
CA ASN A 55 -10.56 -0.82 -14.01
C ASN A 55 -11.48 -1.96 -13.54
N GLY A 56 -11.14 -2.59 -12.41
CA GLY A 56 -11.99 -3.55 -11.73
C GLY A 56 -12.45 -4.69 -12.63
N ALA A 57 -11.54 -5.24 -13.46
CA ALA A 57 -11.89 -6.32 -14.37
C ALA A 57 -12.09 -7.65 -13.63
N PHE A 58 -13.05 -8.45 -14.09
CA PHE A 58 -13.32 -9.79 -13.57
C PHE A 58 -14.00 -10.69 -14.62
N TRP A 59 -13.92 -11.98 -14.42
CA TRP A 59 -14.55 -12.98 -15.29
C TRP A 59 -16.09 -12.97 -15.11
N LEU A 60 -16.83 -12.82 -16.22
CA LEU A 60 -18.26 -13.06 -16.27
C LEU A 60 -18.55 -14.55 -16.44
N ASP A 61 -17.82 -15.17 -17.36
CA ASP A 61 -17.83 -16.61 -17.67
C ASP A 61 -16.49 -17.01 -18.30
N ASN A 62 -16.38 -18.21 -18.87
CA ASN A 62 -15.14 -18.66 -19.53
C ASN A 62 -14.80 -17.87 -20.81
N ASN A 63 -15.73 -17.14 -21.39
CA ASN A 63 -15.60 -16.49 -22.68
C ASN A 63 -15.71 -14.96 -22.63
N HIS A 64 -16.11 -14.39 -21.49
CA HIS A 64 -16.31 -12.95 -21.35
C HIS A 64 -15.70 -12.39 -20.05
N VAL A 65 -15.12 -11.20 -20.22
CA VAL A 65 -14.58 -10.40 -19.11
C VAL A 65 -15.42 -9.13 -18.97
N LEU A 66 -15.75 -8.76 -17.75
CA LEU A 66 -16.34 -7.46 -17.40
C LEU A 66 -15.29 -6.53 -16.83
N PHE A 67 -15.40 -5.23 -17.11
CA PHE A 67 -14.57 -4.19 -16.54
C PHE A 67 -15.30 -2.85 -16.58
N SER A 68 -14.95 -1.94 -15.66
CA SER A 68 -15.44 -0.56 -15.72
C SER A 68 -14.50 0.32 -16.53
N ALA A 69 -15.05 1.23 -17.32
CA ALA A 69 -14.30 2.23 -18.05
C ALA A 69 -15.19 3.43 -18.43
N VAL A 70 -14.57 4.58 -18.67
CA VAL A 70 -15.22 5.71 -19.34
C VAL A 70 -14.93 5.63 -20.83
N ARG A 71 -15.94 5.29 -21.62
CA ARG A 71 -15.85 5.13 -23.08
C ARG A 71 -16.91 5.98 -23.76
N GLY A 72 -16.54 6.90 -24.63
CA GLY A 72 -17.44 7.75 -25.43
C GLY A 72 -18.49 8.49 -24.60
N GLY A 73 -18.81 9.72 -24.89
CA GLY A 73 -19.87 10.46 -24.21
C GLY A 73 -19.64 10.79 -22.72
N ASP A 74 -20.53 11.59 -22.16
CA ASP A 74 -20.53 11.94 -20.74
C ASP A 74 -21.23 10.81 -19.95
N VAL A 75 -20.49 10.11 -19.12
CA VAL A 75 -21.08 9.24 -18.08
C VAL A 75 -21.52 10.15 -16.94
N PRO A 76 -22.76 10.06 -16.45
CA PRO A 76 -23.19 10.82 -15.29
C PRO A 76 -22.25 10.59 -14.10
N VAL A 77 -21.97 11.64 -13.33
CA VAL A 77 -21.01 11.61 -12.22
C VAL A 77 -21.41 10.56 -11.16
N ASN A 78 -22.69 10.26 -11.06
CA ASN A 78 -23.27 9.32 -10.09
C ASN A 78 -23.49 7.91 -10.65
N GLU A 79 -22.87 7.55 -11.77
CA GLU A 79 -23.00 6.22 -12.37
C GLU A 79 -21.63 5.58 -12.64
N THR A 80 -21.62 4.25 -12.65
CA THR A 80 -20.49 3.45 -13.11
C THR A 80 -20.94 2.51 -14.22
N VAL A 81 -20.24 2.57 -15.35
CA VAL A 81 -20.56 1.76 -16.53
C VAL A 81 -19.58 0.59 -16.65
N PHE A 82 -20.13 -0.61 -16.76
CA PHE A 82 -19.37 -1.84 -17.00
C PHE A 82 -19.56 -2.32 -18.42
N TYR A 83 -18.48 -2.73 -19.04
CA TYR A 83 -18.41 -3.25 -20.39
C TYR A 83 -18.06 -4.73 -20.37
N SER A 84 -18.63 -5.51 -21.29
CA SER A 84 -18.26 -6.89 -21.56
C SER A 84 -17.40 -6.97 -22.81
N ILE A 85 -16.36 -7.77 -22.79
CA ILE A 85 -15.54 -8.11 -23.95
C ILE A 85 -15.33 -9.62 -24.03
N ALA A 86 -15.43 -10.19 -25.24
CA ALA A 86 -15.11 -11.60 -25.47
C ALA A 86 -13.60 -11.85 -25.37
N VAL A 87 -13.20 -13.02 -24.86
CA VAL A 87 -11.79 -13.41 -24.72
C VAL A 87 -11.04 -13.54 -26.06
N ASP A 88 -11.78 -13.79 -27.14
CA ASP A 88 -11.22 -13.86 -28.51
C ASP A 88 -11.04 -12.46 -29.14
N GLY A 89 -11.35 -11.40 -28.37
CA GLY A 89 -11.25 -10.01 -28.80
C GLY A 89 -12.54 -9.48 -29.39
N GLY A 90 -12.43 -8.35 -30.06
CA GLY A 90 -13.57 -7.61 -30.62
C GLY A 90 -13.82 -6.30 -29.90
N GLU A 91 -15.00 -5.72 -30.10
CA GLU A 91 -15.41 -4.49 -29.47
C GLU A 91 -16.09 -4.76 -28.12
N ALA A 92 -15.69 -4.04 -27.09
CA ALA A 92 -16.35 -4.09 -25.81
C ALA A 92 -17.71 -3.39 -25.87
N VAL A 93 -18.75 -4.07 -25.41
CA VAL A 93 -20.14 -3.55 -25.39
C VAL A 93 -20.58 -3.24 -23.97
N GLU A 94 -21.39 -2.20 -23.81
CA GLU A 94 -21.98 -1.87 -22.50
C GLU A 94 -22.82 -3.07 -22.02
N TYR A 95 -22.53 -3.53 -20.80
CA TYR A 95 -23.19 -4.69 -20.20
C TYR A 95 -24.17 -4.29 -19.10
N MET A 96 -23.75 -3.38 -18.24
CA MET A 96 -24.58 -2.88 -17.13
C MET A 96 -24.14 -1.48 -16.71
N ARG A 97 -25.08 -0.77 -16.10
CA ARG A 97 -24.89 0.57 -15.55
C ARG A 97 -25.41 0.56 -14.12
N ILE A 98 -24.52 0.84 -13.18
CA ILE A 98 -24.85 0.86 -11.75
C ILE A 98 -25.03 2.32 -11.33
N PRO A 99 -26.16 2.68 -10.67
CA PRO A 99 -26.48 4.06 -10.33
C PRO A 99 -25.72 4.56 -9.09
N VAL A 100 -24.40 4.37 -9.08
CA VAL A 100 -23.49 4.86 -8.06
C VAL A 100 -22.10 5.07 -8.64
N ALA A 101 -21.42 6.14 -8.23
CA ALA A 101 -20.10 6.48 -8.69
C ALA A 101 -19.04 5.53 -8.14
N GLY A 102 -17.99 5.28 -8.94
CA GLY A 102 -16.82 4.54 -8.49
C GLY A 102 -17.10 3.10 -8.04
N ALA A 103 -18.21 2.49 -8.51
CA ALA A 103 -18.58 1.14 -8.14
C ALA A 103 -17.51 0.13 -8.53
N GLN A 104 -17.14 -0.72 -7.60
CA GLN A 104 -16.37 -1.94 -7.83
C GLN A 104 -17.35 -3.12 -7.71
N ALA A 105 -17.40 -3.97 -8.73
CA ALA A 105 -18.35 -5.08 -8.78
C ALA A 105 -17.64 -6.43 -8.83
N SER A 106 -18.29 -7.45 -8.28
CA SER A 106 -17.91 -8.86 -8.43
C SER A 106 -19.16 -9.71 -8.65
N LEU A 107 -19.06 -10.75 -9.48
CA LEU A 107 -20.18 -11.61 -9.83
C LEU A 107 -20.52 -12.57 -8.68
N LEU A 108 -21.81 -12.60 -8.30
CA LEU A 108 -22.35 -13.57 -7.35
C LEU A 108 -23.10 -14.74 -8.04
N GLY A 109 -23.34 -14.62 -9.34
CA GLY A 109 -24.14 -15.55 -10.13
C GLY A 109 -25.58 -15.05 -10.36
N ASN A 110 -26.28 -15.66 -11.36
CA ASN A 110 -27.68 -15.33 -11.71
C ASN A 110 -27.92 -13.81 -11.92
N ASP A 111 -27.04 -13.14 -12.66
CA ASP A 111 -27.10 -11.69 -12.93
C ASP A 111 -27.10 -10.80 -11.66
N ARG A 112 -26.64 -11.31 -10.53
CA ARG A 112 -26.45 -10.55 -9.29
C ARG A 112 -24.99 -10.28 -9.05
N PHE A 113 -24.73 -9.07 -8.56
CA PHE A 113 -23.38 -8.57 -8.31
C PHE A 113 -23.28 -8.01 -6.89
N LEU A 114 -22.18 -8.31 -6.23
CA LEU A 114 -21.78 -7.57 -5.06
C LEU A 114 -21.07 -6.29 -5.52
N VAL A 115 -21.50 -5.16 -4.99
CA VAL A 115 -20.98 -3.85 -5.36
C VAL A 115 -20.43 -3.16 -4.12
N ARG A 116 -19.23 -2.63 -4.23
CA ARG A 116 -18.64 -1.71 -3.25
C ARG A 116 -18.68 -0.31 -3.83
N ALA A 117 -19.21 0.64 -3.09
CA ALA A 117 -19.27 2.03 -3.50
C ALA A 117 -19.41 2.94 -2.29
N ASP A 118 -19.13 4.21 -2.49
CA ASP A 118 -19.37 5.22 -1.47
C ASP A 118 -20.85 5.59 -1.44
N THR A 119 -21.38 5.82 -0.25
CA THR A 119 -22.74 6.28 -0.01
C THR A 119 -22.71 7.51 0.89
N ASP A 120 -23.60 8.45 0.60
CA ASP A 120 -23.83 9.62 1.42
C ASP A 120 -24.99 9.33 2.38
N LEU A 121 -24.77 9.53 3.68
CA LEU A 121 -25.80 9.32 4.70
C LEU A 121 -26.80 10.48 4.82
N ASN A 122 -26.48 11.65 4.28
CA ASN A 122 -27.29 12.86 4.41
C ASN A 122 -27.34 13.71 3.12
N PRO A 123 -27.82 13.17 1.99
CA PRO A 123 -27.80 13.90 0.72
C PRO A 123 -28.69 15.16 0.71
N GLU A 124 -29.65 15.28 1.65
CA GLU A 124 -30.60 16.39 1.67
C GLU A 124 -30.24 17.56 2.62
N THR A 125 -29.29 17.37 3.54
CA THR A 125 -28.97 18.38 4.57
C THR A 125 -27.94 19.42 4.14
N GLU A 126 -27.30 19.23 3.01
CA GLU A 126 -26.26 20.11 2.50
C GLU A 126 -26.81 21.11 1.47
N ARG A 127 -27.78 21.89 1.89
CA ARG A 127 -28.23 23.06 1.12
C ARG A 127 -27.18 24.16 1.24
N ASP A 128 -26.61 24.63 0.14
CA ASP A 128 -25.56 25.66 0.05
C ASP A 128 -24.11 25.17 0.29
N GLN A 129 -23.76 23.92 -0.07
CA GLN A 129 -22.37 23.40 -0.07
C GLN A 129 -21.36 24.31 -0.79
N ASP A 130 -21.81 25.15 -1.71
CA ASP A 130 -20.93 26.13 -2.40
C ASP A 130 -20.40 27.23 -1.48
N LYS A 131 -20.99 27.42 -0.29
CA LYS A 131 -20.65 28.52 0.60
C LYS A 131 -20.12 28.09 1.95
N TRP A 132 -20.68 27.03 2.53
CA TRP A 132 -20.25 26.52 3.83
C TRP A 132 -20.44 25.02 3.95
N LEU A 133 -19.51 24.41 4.73
CA LEU A 133 -19.51 23.00 5.07
C LEU A 133 -19.62 22.86 6.60
N PHE A 134 -20.39 21.89 7.05
CA PHE A 134 -20.54 21.57 8.46
C PHE A 134 -20.04 20.13 8.71
N PHE A 135 -19.17 19.98 9.72
CA PHE A 135 -18.63 18.68 10.10
C PHE A 135 -18.95 18.40 11.56
N ASP A 136 -19.43 17.21 11.85
CA ASP A 136 -19.73 16.73 13.20
C ASP A 136 -19.14 15.32 13.46
N GLU A 137 -18.27 14.86 12.56
CA GLU A 137 -17.57 13.60 12.65
C GLU A 137 -16.10 13.73 12.20
N TYR A 138 -15.30 12.72 12.50
CA TYR A 138 -13.89 12.62 12.13
C TYR A 138 -13.59 11.22 11.56
N PRO A 139 -12.81 11.08 10.49
CA PRO A 139 -12.26 12.17 9.67
C PRO A 139 -13.37 12.86 8.83
N TYR A 140 -13.17 14.12 8.50
CA TYR A 140 -14.08 14.91 7.67
C TYR A 140 -13.50 15.25 6.30
N TRP A 141 -12.44 14.58 5.92
CA TRP A 141 -11.83 14.62 4.58
C TRP A 141 -11.19 13.27 4.24
N GLY A 142 -11.07 12.98 2.94
CA GLY A 142 -10.34 11.82 2.40
C GLY A 142 -9.01 12.22 1.79
N ASP A 143 -8.01 11.35 1.85
CA ASP A 143 -6.70 11.60 1.24
C ASP A 143 -6.79 11.74 -0.27
N GLY A 144 -6.21 12.83 -0.81
CA GLY A 144 -6.29 13.18 -2.23
C GLY A 144 -7.66 13.69 -2.67
N GLY A 145 -8.66 13.63 -1.81
CA GLY A 145 -10.04 14.03 -2.04
C GLY A 145 -10.36 15.47 -1.67
N SER A 146 -11.62 15.70 -1.45
CA SER A 146 -12.21 16.89 -0.89
C SER A 146 -12.71 16.62 0.53
N TYR A 147 -13.35 17.60 1.13
CA TYR A 147 -14.07 17.40 2.37
C TYR A 147 -15.20 16.39 2.17
N GLU A 148 -15.28 15.41 3.06
CA GLU A 148 -16.25 14.33 3.05
C GLU A 148 -16.96 14.34 4.40
N ASN A 149 -18.28 14.57 4.40
CA ASN A 149 -19.06 14.52 5.61
C ASN A 149 -20.07 13.39 5.48
N ARG A 150 -20.03 12.44 6.44
CA ARG A 150 -20.96 11.29 6.47
C ARG A 150 -20.96 10.42 5.22
N HIS A 151 -19.85 10.36 4.50
CA HIS A 151 -19.63 9.39 3.44
C HIS A 151 -19.17 8.06 4.03
N ARG A 152 -19.66 6.96 3.47
CA ARG A 152 -19.33 5.60 3.92
C ARG A 152 -19.05 4.72 2.72
N ARG A 153 -17.95 3.99 2.77
CA ARG A 153 -17.75 2.86 1.86
C ARG A 153 -18.67 1.72 2.27
N ALA A 154 -19.61 1.36 1.41
CA ALA A 154 -20.67 0.41 1.69
C ALA A 154 -20.67 -0.78 0.72
N LEU A 155 -21.28 -1.88 1.14
CA LEU A 155 -21.58 -3.04 0.30
C LEU A 155 -23.05 -2.98 -0.15
N PHE A 156 -23.26 -3.27 -1.43
CA PHE A 156 -24.58 -3.35 -2.05
C PHE A 156 -24.72 -4.67 -2.81
N LEU A 157 -25.94 -5.12 -2.90
CA LEU A 157 -26.37 -6.13 -3.86
C LEU A 157 -27.01 -5.43 -5.05
N TRP A 158 -26.45 -5.64 -6.24
CA TRP A 158 -27.03 -5.19 -7.51
C TRP A 158 -27.65 -6.36 -8.23
N ASP A 159 -28.95 -6.27 -8.51
CA ASP A 159 -29.69 -7.21 -9.34
C ASP A 159 -29.90 -6.59 -10.72
N ARG A 160 -29.17 -7.10 -11.74
CA ARG A 160 -29.20 -6.56 -13.09
C ARG A 160 -30.56 -6.77 -13.78
N ALA A 161 -31.25 -7.84 -13.45
CA ALA A 161 -32.56 -8.15 -14.08
C ALA A 161 -33.67 -7.19 -13.62
N THR A 162 -33.62 -6.76 -12.37
CA THR A 162 -34.62 -5.84 -11.81
C THR A 162 -34.16 -4.38 -11.79
N GLY A 163 -32.85 -4.13 -11.87
CA GLY A 163 -32.26 -2.81 -11.67
C GLY A 163 -32.25 -2.35 -10.21
N GLU A 164 -32.42 -3.26 -9.26
CA GLU A 164 -32.44 -2.94 -7.83
C GLU A 164 -31.02 -2.90 -7.28
N LEU A 165 -30.65 -1.80 -6.61
CA LEU A 165 -29.43 -1.65 -5.81
C LEU A 165 -29.83 -1.60 -4.34
N ARG A 166 -29.48 -2.66 -3.58
CA ARG A 166 -29.80 -2.78 -2.16
C ARG A 166 -28.53 -2.72 -1.31
N GLN A 167 -28.47 -1.79 -0.37
CA GLN A 167 -27.38 -1.70 0.60
C GLN A 167 -27.45 -2.86 1.60
N LEU A 168 -26.30 -3.51 1.84
CA LEU A 168 -26.16 -4.63 2.78
C LEU A 168 -25.58 -4.18 4.13
N THR A 169 -24.76 -3.14 4.12
CA THR A 169 -24.12 -2.59 5.32
C THR A 169 -25.03 -1.62 6.04
N ALA A 170 -24.96 -1.61 7.38
CA ALA A 170 -25.67 -0.62 8.17
C ALA A 170 -25.12 0.80 7.90
N PRO A 171 -25.97 1.85 7.99
CA PRO A 171 -25.53 3.24 7.77
C PRO A 171 -24.44 3.73 8.75
N THR A 172 -24.36 3.13 9.95
CA THR A 172 -23.34 3.42 10.97
C THR A 172 -22.05 2.63 10.80
N MET A 173 -21.89 1.96 9.66
CA MET A 173 -20.77 1.06 9.41
C MET A 173 -20.14 1.37 8.05
N GLN A 174 -18.81 1.34 7.99
CA GLN A 174 -18.09 1.32 6.72
C GLN A 174 -17.32 0.02 6.53
N THR A 175 -17.12 -0.40 5.28
CA THR A 175 -16.48 -1.68 4.93
C THR A 175 -15.01 -1.56 4.58
N PHE A 176 -14.48 -0.37 4.57
CA PHE A 176 -13.08 -0.11 4.26
C PHE A 176 -12.51 0.91 5.22
N MET A 177 -11.34 0.63 5.71
CA MET A 177 -10.46 1.58 6.39
C MET A 177 -9.08 1.46 5.78
N THR A 178 -8.31 2.52 5.89
CA THR A 178 -6.92 2.50 5.46
C THR A 178 -6.16 1.34 6.11
N PHE A 179 -5.34 0.65 5.31
CA PHE A 179 -4.57 -0.54 5.70
C PHE A 179 -5.41 -1.78 6.06
N CYS A 180 -6.71 -1.76 5.85
CA CYS A 180 -7.59 -2.88 6.15
C CYS A 180 -8.00 -3.64 4.89
N SER A 181 -8.34 -4.92 5.06
CA SER A 181 -8.90 -5.72 3.98
C SER A 181 -10.32 -5.29 3.64
N ASP A 182 -10.60 -5.22 2.38
CA ASP A 182 -11.95 -5.16 1.84
C ASP A 182 -12.43 -6.53 1.32
N ASP A 183 -11.79 -7.61 1.76
CA ASP A 183 -12.12 -8.97 1.38
C ASP A 183 -13.58 -9.31 1.72
N VAL A 184 -14.17 -10.08 0.83
CA VAL A 184 -15.52 -10.63 0.99
C VAL A 184 -15.46 -12.11 0.65
N LEU A 185 -15.96 -12.92 1.58
CA LEU A 185 -16.11 -14.35 1.39
C LEU A 185 -17.56 -14.67 1.06
N THR A 186 -17.79 -15.36 -0.04
CA THR A 186 -19.14 -15.76 -0.48
C THR A 186 -19.25 -17.26 -0.45
N ASP A 187 -20.32 -17.75 0.17
CA ASP A 187 -20.70 -19.16 0.14
C ASP A 187 -22.17 -19.33 -0.28
N LYS A 188 -22.65 -20.57 -0.29
CA LYS A 188 -24.05 -20.90 -0.68
C LYS A 188 -25.11 -20.29 0.23
N ASP A 189 -24.76 -19.95 1.48
CA ASP A 189 -25.69 -19.52 2.51
C ASP A 189 -25.59 -18.00 2.77
N GLY A 190 -24.50 -17.32 2.35
CA GLY A 190 -24.36 -15.88 2.60
C GLY A 190 -23.02 -15.28 2.17
N ILE A 191 -22.78 -14.09 2.72
CA ILE A 191 -21.55 -13.31 2.49
C ILE A 191 -20.97 -12.95 3.86
N CYS A 192 -19.66 -13.23 4.06
CA CYS A 192 -18.92 -12.69 5.19
C CYS A 192 -18.05 -11.52 4.76
N TYR A 193 -18.02 -10.46 5.54
CA TYR A 193 -17.25 -9.26 5.27
C TYR A 193 -16.82 -8.56 6.56
N VAL A 194 -15.85 -7.66 6.46
CA VAL A 194 -15.44 -6.78 7.54
C VAL A 194 -16.21 -5.47 7.46
N GLY A 195 -16.83 -5.07 8.56
CA GLY A 195 -17.36 -3.74 8.77
C GLY A 195 -16.65 -3.09 9.94
N TYR A 196 -16.61 -1.76 9.96
CA TYR A 196 -16.09 -0.98 11.08
C TYR A 196 -17.20 -0.10 11.62
N ASP A 197 -17.48 -0.22 12.91
CA ASP A 197 -18.43 0.68 13.58
C ASP A 197 -17.88 2.11 13.52
N TYR A 198 -18.74 3.04 13.11
CA TYR A 198 -18.43 4.44 12.95
C TYR A 198 -19.42 5.29 13.74
N ASP A 199 -18.96 5.91 14.81
CA ASP A 199 -19.76 6.82 15.64
C ASP A 199 -18.94 8.09 15.95
N ARG A 200 -19.09 9.11 15.11
CA ARG A 200 -18.46 10.45 15.18
C ARG A 200 -16.93 10.45 15.15
N ASP A 201 -16.32 9.40 15.62
CA ASP A 201 -14.88 9.20 15.64
C ASP A 201 -14.56 7.79 15.16
N GLU A 202 -13.61 7.65 14.28
CA GLU A 202 -13.15 6.36 13.77
C GLU A 202 -12.46 5.58 14.89
N ALA A 203 -13.18 4.67 15.49
CA ALA A 203 -12.73 3.96 16.69
C ALA A 203 -11.92 2.67 16.40
N GLY A 204 -11.78 2.27 15.12
CA GLY A 204 -11.05 1.05 14.74
C GLY A 204 -11.65 -0.24 15.31
N ARG A 205 -12.98 -0.28 15.48
CA ARG A 205 -13.69 -1.48 15.95
C ARG A 205 -14.17 -2.31 14.78
N ALA A 206 -13.43 -3.36 14.46
CA ALA A 206 -13.83 -4.30 13.43
C ALA A 206 -15.05 -5.11 13.86
N CYS A 207 -15.98 -5.30 12.91
CA CYS A 207 -17.09 -6.21 13.01
C CYS A 207 -16.95 -7.27 11.93
N ILE A 208 -16.86 -8.54 12.30
CA ILE A 208 -17.01 -9.62 11.33
C ILE A 208 -18.51 -9.84 11.14
N CYS A 209 -18.97 -9.54 9.92
CA CYS A 209 -20.38 -9.55 9.56
C CYS A 209 -20.70 -10.72 8.63
N ARG A 210 -21.93 -11.26 8.75
CA ARG A 210 -22.48 -12.22 7.81
C ARG A 210 -23.85 -11.78 7.36
N TYR A 211 -23.99 -11.57 6.06
CA TYR A 211 -25.27 -11.41 5.40
C TYR A 211 -25.79 -12.78 4.96
N GLU A 212 -27.02 -13.15 5.33
CA GLU A 212 -27.62 -14.43 5.04
C GLU A 212 -28.62 -14.32 3.86
N TRP A 213 -28.46 -15.18 2.83
CA TRP A 213 -29.34 -15.17 1.66
C TRP A 213 -30.80 -15.48 2.00
N ALA A 214 -31.03 -16.39 2.96
CA ALA A 214 -32.36 -16.87 3.32
C ALA A 214 -33.21 -15.84 4.06
N SER A 215 -32.61 -15.11 4.99
CA SER A 215 -33.30 -14.08 5.79
C SER A 215 -33.25 -12.70 5.13
N GLY A 216 -32.24 -12.42 4.32
CA GLY A 216 -31.92 -11.09 3.80
C GLY A 216 -31.41 -10.13 4.86
N GLU A 217 -30.92 -10.64 5.98
CA GLU A 217 -30.43 -9.86 7.12
C GLU A 217 -28.93 -10.02 7.34
N THR A 218 -28.31 -8.97 7.88
CA THR A 218 -26.92 -9.00 8.32
C THR A 218 -26.83 -9.29 9.83
N LYS A 219 -26.02 -10.28 10.17
CA LYS A 219 -25.68 -10.64 11.54
C LYS A 219 -24.22 -10.25 11.83
N ILE A 220 -23.97 -9.60 12.94
CA ILE A 220 -22.61 -9.38 13.44
C ILE A 220 -22.18 -10.63 14.21
N LEU A 221 -21.16 -11.31 13.72
CA LEU A 221 -20.62 -12.52 14.33
C LEU A 221 -19.77 -12.19 15.56
N CYS A 222 -18.93 -11.15 15.47
CA CYS A 222 -18.19 -10.60 16.61
C CYS A 222 -17.82 -9.13 16.37
N ARG A 223 -17.49 -8.43 17.48
CA ARG A 223 -16.81 -7.14 17.47
C ARG A 223 -15.43 -7.30 18.09
N ASP A 224 -14.44 -6.70 17.51
CA ASP A 224 -13.05 -6.82 17.91
C ASP A 224 -12.30 -5.49 17.75
N SER A 225 -11.48 -5.13 18.72
CA SER A 225 -10.66 -3.93 18.65
C SER A 225 -9.37 -4.22 17.87
N CYS A 226 -9.49 -4.24 16.55
CA CYS A 226 -8.37 -4.53 15.65
C CYS A 226 -8.61 -3.98 14.25
N TYR A 227 -7.53 -3.96 13.45
CA TYR A 227 -7.57 -3.77 12.00
C TYR A 227 -7.45 -5.13 11.33
N VAL A 228 -8.42 -5.46 10.49
CA VAL A 228 -8.46 -6.72 9.74
C VAL A 228 -7.87 -6.54 8.35
N PHE A 229 -6.89 -7.34 7.98
CA PHE A 229 -6.21 -7.25 6.69
C PHE A 229 -6.34 -8.49 5.79
N SER A 230 -7.05 -9.53 6.24
CA SER A 230 -7.40 -10.68 5.41
C SER A 230 -8.53 -11.49 6.02
N LEU A 231 -9.31 -12.17 5.18
CA LEU A 231 -10.35 -13.10 5.58
C LEU A 231 -10.14 -14.47 4.93
N ALA A 232 -10.48 -15.53 5.66
CA ALA A 232 -10.59 -16.89 5.14
C ALA A 232 -11.75 -17.63 5.82
N GLN A 233 -12.38 -18.59 5.14
CA GLN A 233 -13.45 -19.39 5.72
C GLN A 233 -13.08 -20.88 5.69
N ARG A 234 -13.15 -21.54 6.85
CA ARG A 234 -12.87 -22.95 6.96
C ARG A 234 -13.61 -23.57 8.16
N ASN A 235 -14.05 -24.81 8.04
CA ASN A 235 -14.62 -25.61 9.14
C ASN A 235 -15.71 -24.88 9.95
N GLY A 236 -16.59 -24.12 9.27
CA GLY A 236 -17.67 -23.39 9.94
C GLY A 236 -17.23 -22.15 10.73
N ARG A 237 -16.01 -21.66 10.49
CA ARG A 237 -15.44 -20.46 11.09
C ARG A 237 -14.96 -19.48 10.04
N VAL A 238 -14.98 -18.20 10.37
CA VAL A 238 -14.28 -17.13 9.65
C VAL A 238 -12.98 -16.83 10.38
N TYR A 239 -11.86 -17.02 9.71
CA TYR A 239 -10.53 -16.64 10.17
C TYR A 239 -10.18 -15.27 9.63
N TYR A 240 -9.49 -14.46 10.42
CA TYR A 240 -9.02 -13.14 10.02
C TYR A 240 -7.65 -12.82 10.60
N GLY A 241 -6.82 -12.21 9.77
CA GLY A 241 -5.57 -11.61 10.20
C GLY A 241 -5.83 -10.22 10.76
N ALA A 242 -5.29 -9.91 11.93
CA ALA A 242 -5.57 -8.68 12.65
C ALA A 242 -4.33 -8.05 13.27
N TRP A 243 -4.24 -6.73 13.21
CA TRP A 243 -3.42 -5.97 14.13
C TRP A 243 -4.25 -5.64 15.36
N ALA A 244 -3.86 -6.16 16.52
CA ALA A 244 -4.57 -5.91 17.75
C ALA A 244 -4.38 -4.46 18.23
N ILE A 245 -5.47 -3.85 18.68
CA ILE A 245 -5.50 -2.47 19.17
C ILE A 245 -5.53 -2.43 20.72
N GLU A 246 -5.95 -3.51 21.38
CA GLU A 246 -6.33 -3.51 22.79
C GLU A 246 -5.17 -3.44 23.78
N ASP A 247 -4.00 -3.94 23.44
CA ASP A 247 -2.95 -4.26 24.42
C ASP A 247 -1.91 -3.15 24.63
N GLY A 248 -2.32 -1.91 24.56
CA GLY A 248 -1.44 -0.77 24.81
C GLY A 248 -1.07 0.01 23.56
N PRO A 249 -0.08 0.87 23.64
CA PRO A 249 0.24 1.82 22.60
C PRO A 249 0.81 1.19 21.32
N ALA A 250 1.24 -0.06 21.36
CA ALA A 250 1.90 -0.69 20.21
C ALA A 250 0.91 -1.30 19.20
N ILE A 251 1.04 -0.94 17.94
CA ILE A 251 0.41 -1.62 16.80
C ILE A 251 1.27 -2.84 16.40
N ALA A 252 1.88 -3.50 17.34
CA ALA A 252 2.97 -4.43 17.04
C ALA A 252 2.58 -5.91 17.08
N SER A 253 1.34 -6.28 17.41
CA SER A 253 0.96 -7.70 17.47
C SER A 253 0.08 -8.10 16.31
N ILE A 254 0.60 -8.99 15.46
CA ILE A 254 -0.18 -9.66 14.44
C ILE A 254 -0.82 -10.88 15.06
N ARG A 255 -2.14 -11.01 14.92
CA ARG A 255 -2.91 -12.16 15.41
C ARG A 255 -3.72 -12.78 14.29
N ILE A 256 -3.77 -14.09 14.26
CA ILE A 256 -4.78 -14.83 13.51
C ILE A 256 -5.88 -15.17 14.50
N LYS A 257 -7.04 -14.65 14.24
CA LYS A 257 -8.24 -14.85 15.06
C LYS A 257 -9.32 -15.56 14.25
N SER A 258 -10.28 -16.16 14.94
CA SER A 258 -11.45 -16.73 14.27
C SER A 258 -12.72 -16.59 15.09
N VAL A 259 -13.86 -16.62 14.38
CA VAL A 259 -15.20 -16.60 14.95
C VAL A 259 -16.08 -17.65 14.26
N SER A 260 -16.99 -18.28 15.02
CA SER A 260 -17.97 -19.20 14.43
C SER A 260 -18.90 -18.47 13.45
N LEU A 261 -19.28 -19.13 12.35
CA LEU A 261 -20.33 -18.65 11.43
C LEU A 261 -21.71 -18.46 12.10
N ASN A 262 -21.91 -19.10 13.27
CA ASN A 262 -23.12 -18.90 14.08
C ASN A 262 -23.02 -17.68 15.01
N GLY A 263 -21.85 -17.03 15.06
CA GLY A 263 -21.54 -15.92 15.98
C GLY A 263 -21.06 -16.43 17.35
N GLY A 264 -20.40 -15.53 18.08
CA GLY A 264 -19.76 -15.88 19.35
C GLY A 264 -18.52 -16.77 19.20
N ASP A 265 -17.97 -17.26 20.31
CA ASP A 265 -16.80 -18.13 20.33
C ASP A 265 -15.61 -17.56 19.49
N MET A 266 -15.28 -16.28 19.74
CA MET A 266 -14.10 -15.65 19.17
C MET A 266 -12.84 -16.23 19.84
N ARG A 267 -11.82 -16.52 19.05
CA ARG A 267 -10.55 -17.11 19.51
C ARG A 267 -9.37 -16.37 18.93
N VAL A 268 -8.29 -16.30 19.69
CA VAL A 268 -6.95 -16.03 19.18
C VAL A 268 -6.34 -17.39 18.86
N ASP A 269 -6.15 -17.66 17.59
CA ASP A 269 -5.70 -18.96 17.11
C ASP A 269 -4.17 -19.02 16.96
N ALA A 270 -3.53 -17.90 16.60
CA ALA A 270 -2.06 -17.79 16.51
C ALA A 270 -1.57 -16.34 16.65
N GLU A 271 -0.31 -16.21 17.09
CA GLU A 271 0.44 -14.94 17.15
C GLU A 271 1.76 -15.10 16.36
N PRO A 272 1.72 -15.03 15.02
CA PRO A 272 2.89 -15.27 14.19
C PRO A 272 3.92 -14.14 14.32
N GLN A 273 5.20 -14.49 14.14
CA GLN A 273 6.31 -13.53 14.01
C GLN A 273 6.55 -13.09 12.56
N TRP A 274 5.57 -13.33 11.69
CA TRP A 274 5.55 -12.97 10.26
C TRP A 274 4.20 -12.34 9.93
N GLU A 275 4.14 -11.64 8.81
CA GLU A 275 2.91 -10.96 8.39
C GLU A 275 2.13 -11.81 7.39
N LEU A 276 0.81 -11.89 7.61
CA LEU A 276 -0.13 -12.48 6.69
C LEU A 276 -0.47 -11.48 5.58
N GLY A 277 -0.22 -11.86 4.33
CA GLY A 277 -0.63 -11.10 3.16
C GLY A 277 -1.89 -11.69 2.51
N ALA A 278 -1.94 -11.64 1.19
CA ALA A 278 -3.07 -12.11 0.41
C ALA A 278 -3.41 -13.58 0.70
N VAL A 279 -4.69 -13.86 0.93
CA VAL A 279 -5.25 -15.21 1.10
C VAL A 279 -6.15 -15.52 -0.09
N CYS A 280 -5.99 -16.68 -0.69
CA CYS A 280 -6.82 -17.16 -1.78
C CYS A 280 -7.37 -18.55 -1.45
N GLN A 281 -8.69 -18.69 -1.54
CA GLN A 281 -9.38 -19.97 -1.40
C GLN A 281 -10.00 -20.36 -2.73
N ARG A 282 -9.58 -21.49 -3.27
CA ARG A 282 -10.14 -22.05 -4.50
C ARG A 282 -10.09 -23.56 -4.47
N ASP A 283 -11.18 -24.21 -4.89
CA ASP A 283 -11.29 -25.66 -5.03
C ASP A 283 -10.90 -26.45 -3.78
N GLY A 284 -11.21 -25.90 -2.60
CA GLY A 284 -10.89 -26.51 -1.30
C GLY A 284 -9.45 -26.29 -0.83
N VAL A 285 -8.61 -25.63 -1.62
CA VAL A 285 -7.24 -25.27 -1.26
C VAL A 285 -7.20 -23.83 -0.77
N THR A 286 -6.55 -23.60 0.37
CA THR A 286 -6.26 -22.27 0.89
C THR A 286 -4.77 -21.99 0.77
N LEU A 287 -4.43 -21.05 -0.08
CA LEU A 287 -3.08 -20.50 -0.24
C LEU A 287 -3.00 -19.13 0.38
N PHE A 288 -1.86 -18.77 0.93
CA PHE A 288 -1.63 -17.44 1.43
C PHE A 288 -0.17 -16.99 1.23
N GLN A 289 0.01 -15.70 1.28
CA GLN A 289 1.31 -15.05 1.32
C GLN A 289 1.66 -14.75 2.77
N ARG A 290 2.86 -15.10 3.19
CA ARG A 290 3.45 -14.59 4.42
C ARG A 290 4.71 -13.81 4.11
N THR A 291 5.01 -12.79 4.92
CA THR A 291 6.21 -11.97 4.74
C THR A 291 7.09 -12.07 5.97
N PHE A 292 8.35 -12.38 5.74
CA PHE A 292 9.36 -12.51 6.79
C PHE A 292 10.72 -12.04 6.28
N GLN A 293 11.40 -11.16 7.03
CA GLN A 293 12.68 -10.57 6.67
C GLN A 293 12.70 -9.98 5.25
N ALA A 294 11.72 -9.14 4.95
CA ALA A 294 11.52 -8.47 3.67
C ALA A 294 11.33 -9.41 2.45
N LYS A 295 11.11 -10.70 2.67
CA LYS A 295 10.81 -11.69 1.63
C LYS A 295 9.39 -12.17 1.74
N THR A 296 8.73 -12.30 0.60
CA THR A 296 7.43 -12.95 0.54
C THR A 296 7.60 -14.44 0.27
N ILE A 297 6.81 -15.23 0.97
CA ILE A 297 6.83 -16.69 0.91
C ILE A 297 5.38 -17.13 0.68
N MET A 298 5.20 -18.03 -0.28
CA MET A 298 3.92 -18.67 -0.52
C MET A 298 3.76 -19.85 0.43
N ALA A 299 2.58 -20.02 1.01
CA ALA A 299 2.28 -21.12 1.91
C ALA A 299 0.91 -21.71 1.62
N ARG A 300 0.72 -22.97 1.97
CA ARG A 300 -0.54 -23.71 1.92
C ARG A 300 -1.01 -24.02 3.33
N TRP A 301 -2.26 -23.71 3.62
CA TRP A 301 -2.89 -24.13 4.86
C TRP A 301 -3.24 -25.62 4.79
N THR A 302 -2.73 -26.41 5.73
CA THR A 302 -2.97 -27.87 5.77
C THR A 302 -4.17 -28.18 6.69
N ASP A 303 -3.96 -28.32 7.98
CA ASP A 303 -4.99 -28.57 8.97
C ASP A 303 -4.81 -27.63 10.18
N GLU A 304 -5.90 -27.30 10.89
CA GLU A 304 -5.94 -26.53 12.15
C GLU A 304 -4.85 -25.46 12.32
N LEU A 305 -4.66 -24.56 11.32
CA LEU A 305 -3.63 -23.52 11.28
C LEU A 305 -2.19 -23.99 11.06
N GLU A 306 -1.96 -25.27 10.86
CA GLU A 306 -0.70 -25.72 10.33
C GLU A 306 -0.58 -25.33 8.86
N TYR A 307 0.62 -24.99 8.44
CA TYR A 307 0.91 -24.63 7.05
C TYR A 307 2.25 -25.18 6.61
N GLU A 308 2.36 -25.37 5.33
CA GLU A 308 3.63 -25.71 4.67
C GLU A 308 4.05 -24.58 3.72
N ASP A 309 5.33 -24.23 3.79
CA ASP A 309 5.91 -23.30 2.83
C ASP A 309 6.08 -23.96 1.48
N ILE A 310 5.74 -23.23 0.44
CA ILE A 310 5.91 -23.65 -0.96
C ILE A 310 7.13 -22.90 -1.52
N PRO A 311 8.25 -23.59 -1.74
CA PRO A 311 9.48 -22.93 -2.14
C PRO A 311 9.40 -22.33 -3.55
N THR A 312 9.81 -21.07 -3.67
CA THR A 312 9.90 -20.31 -4.92
C THR A 312 11.29 -19.69 -5.05
N PRO A 313 12.33 -20.49 -5.33
CA PRO A 313 13.72 -20.03 -5.26
C PRO A 313 13.98 -18.81 -6.14
N GLY A 314 14.49 -17.74 -5.50
CA GLY A 314 14.84 -16.47 -6.16
C GLY A 314 13.64 -15.63 -6.62
N ILE A 315 12.42 -15.96 -6.19
CA ILE A 315 11.19 -15.21 -6.53
C ILE A 315 10.44 -14.90 -5.23
N ASN A 316 9.97 -13.69 -5.12
CA ASN A 316 9.08 -13.22 -4.08
C ASN A 316 7.63 -13.33 -4.60
N PRO A 317 6.86 -14.36 -4.22
CA PRO A 317 5.51 -14.60 -4.72
C PRO A 317 4.49 -13.68 -4.08
N THR A 318 3.46 -13.30 -4.85
CA THR A 318 2.29 -12.57 -4.37
C THR A 318 1.02 -13.14 -4.98
N CYS A 319 -0.11 -13.02 -4.29
CA CYS A 319 -1.44 -13.43 -4.78
C CYS A 319 -1.45 -14.84 -5.40
N PRO A 320 -1.10 -15.89 -4.66
CA PRO A 320 -1.09 -17.25 -5.18
C PRO A 320 -2.51 -17.80 -5.39
N ILE A 321 -2.76 -18.45 -6.54
CA ILE A 321 -4.06 -19.01 -6.91
C ILE A 321 -3.86 -20.48 -7.32
N SER A 322 -4.59 -21.40 -6.68
CA SER A 322 -4.58 -22.83 -7.03
C SER A 322 -5.33 -23.08 -8.33
N VAL A 323 -4.76 -23.88 -9.24
CA VAL A 323 -5.35 -24.27 -10.52
C VAL A 323 -5.02 -25.74 -10.79
N GLY A 324 -5.86 -26.66 -10.34
CA GLY A 324 -5.56 -28.09 -10.38
C GLY A 324 -4.30 -28.41 -9.57
N GLU A 325 -3.27 -28.97 -10.24
CA GLU A 325 -1.96 -29.26 -9.62
C GLU A 325 -1.01 -28.06 -9.65
N ASP A 326 -1.36 -26.99 -10.39
CA ASP A 326 -0.56 -25.79 -10.51
C ASP A 326 -0.90 -24.77 -9.43
N ILE A 327 0.07 -23.90 -9.13
CA ILE A 327 -0.16 -22.62 -8.47
C ILE A 327 0.30 -21.53 -9.41
N ILE A 328 -0.63 -20.64 -9.77
CA ILE A 328 -0.35 -19.46 -10.59
C ILE A 328 -0.26 -18.26 -9.65
N PHE A 329 0.77 -17.46 -9.80
CA PHE A 329 0.99 -16.32 -8.91
C PHE A 329 1.69 -15.17 -9.62
N THR A 330 1.52 -13.96 -9.13
CA THR A 330 2.40 -12.84 -9.47
C THR A 330 3.61 -12.87 -8.56
N GLY A 331 4.74 -12.35 -9.03
CA GLY A 331 5.95 -12.31 -8.21
C GLY A 331 7.05 -11.51 -8.89
N TRP A 332 8.13 -11.26 -8.14
CA TRP A 332 9.30 -10.58 -8.70
C TRP A 332 10.60 -11.26 -8.30
N ARG A 333 11.59 -11.14 -9.15
CA ARG A 333 12.99 -11.43 -8.83
C ARG A 333 13.68 -10.16 -8.33
N SER A 334 14.79 -10.29 -7.64
CA SER A 334 15.60 -9.13 -7.24
C SER A 334 15.80 -8.17 -8.41
N ASN A 335 15.53 -6.89 -8.17
CA ASN A 335 15.66 -5.80 -9.15
C ASN A 335 14.81 -5.99 -10.43
N ARG A 336 13.67 -6.67 -10.32
CA ARG A 336 12.74 -6.88 -11.44
C ARG A 336 11.33 -6.42 -11.07
N LEU A 337 10.59 -5.99 -12.07
CA LEU A 337 9.14 -5.73 -11.97
C LEU A 337 8.38 -7.05 -11.90
N PRO A 338 7.17 -7.05 -11.31
CA PRO A 338 6.37 -8.27 -11.20
C PRO A 338 5.99 -8.86 -12.56
N GLU A 339 6.02 -10.18 -12.60
CA GLU A 339 5.54 -11.01 -13.71
C GLU A 339 4.66 -12.15 -13.17
N ILE A 340 4.03 -12.93 -14.06
CA ILE A 340 3.23 -14.10 -13.71
C ILE A 340 4.09 -15.35 -13.80
N TYR A 341 3.95 -16.19 -12.78
CA TYR A 341 4.69 -17.44 -12.66
C TYR A 341 3.73 -18.62 -12.42
N ARG A 342 4.21 -19.81 -12.80
CA ARG A 342 3.63 -21.11 -12.42
C ARG A 342 4.58 -21.82 -11.48
N TRP A 343 4.05 -22.37 -10.43
CA TRP A 343 4.70 -23.41 -9.63
C TRP A 343 4.01 -24.75 -9.89
N ARG A 344 4.80 -25.77 -10.18
CA ARG A 344 4.36 -27.17 -10.32
C ARG A 344 5.46 -28.10 -9.84
N ASP A 345 5.19 -29.01 -8.92
CA ASP A 345 6.11 -30.06 -8.44
C ASP A 345 7.50 -29.49 -8.02
N GLY A 346 7.54 -28.37 -7.34
CA GLY A 346 8.78 -27.72 -6.90
C GLY A 346 9.50 -26.89 -7.97
N GLN A 347 9.00 -26.86 -9.21
CA GLN A 347 9.55 -26.04 -10.28
C GLN A 347 8.77 -24.76 -10.50
N VAL A 348 9.49 -23.66 -10.72
CA VAL A 348 8.89 -22.36 -11.02
C VAL A 348 9.23 -21.96 -12.45
N THR A 349 8.20 -21.64 -13.23
CA THR A 349 8.31 -21.18 -14.62
C THR A 349 7.69 -19.78 -14.75
N GLN A 350 8.39 -18.85 -15.37
CA GLN A 350 7.82 -17.55 -15.74
C GLN A 350 6.89 -17.73 -16.93
N LEU A 351 5.70 -17.13 -16.86
CA LEU A 351 4.67 -17.23 -17.89
C LEU A 351 4.41 -15.91 -18.63
N SER A 352 4.62 -14.76 -17.96
CA SER A 352 4.50 -13.46 -18.60
C SER A 352 5.86 -12.80 -18.81
N HIS A 353 5.99 -11.97 -19.86
CA HIS A 353 7.24 -11.39 -20.32
C HIS A 353 7.08 -9.89 -20.65
N GLN A 354 6.34 -9.19 -19.80
CA GLN A 354 5.94 -7.80 -20.07
C GLN A 354 7.12 -6.82 -20.03
N ASN A 355 8.21 -7.15 -19.33
CA ASN A 355 9.34 -6.25 -19.13
C ASN A 355 10.67 -6.80 -19.67
N ASP A 356 10.71 -7.94 -20.38
CA ASP A 356 11.97 -8.53 -20.87
C ASP A 356 12.73 -7.55 -21.77
N GLU A 357 12.07 -6.90 -22.73
CA GLU A 357 12.66 -5.89 -23.61
C GLU A 357 13.33 -4.73 -22.84
N LEU A 358 12.76 -4.34 -21.70
CA LEU A 358 13.32 -3.29 -20.85
C LEU A 358 14.69 -3.69 -20.31
N TYR A 359 14.79 -4.92 -19.82
CA TYR A 359 16.02 -5.43 -19.21
C TYR A 359 17.07 -5.86 -20.23
N ASP A 360 16.68 -6.20 -21.44
CA ASP A 360 17.59 -6.47 -22.54
C ASP A 360 18.16 -5.17 -23.14
N THR A 361 17.43 -4.06 -23.03
CA THR A 361 17.82 -2.78 -23.65
C THR A 361 18.64 -1.89 -22.71
N TYR A 362 18.34 -1.91 -21.39
CA TYR A 362 18.91 -0.99 -20.43
C TYR A 362 19.69 -1.72 -19.33
N SER A 363 20.79 -1.11 -18.91
CA SER A 363 21.52 -1.54 -17.73
C SER A 363 20.93 -0.90 -16.46
N PHE A 364 20.85 -1.68 -15.40
CA PHE A 364 20.32 -1.27 -14.11
C PHE A 364 21.28 -1.61 -12.99
N SER A 365 21.35 -0.76 -11.98
CA SER A 365 22.08 -1.07 -10.75
C SER A 365 21.32 -2.16 -9.97
N VAL A 366 22.06 -3.12 -9.45
CA VAL A 366 21.48 -4.25 -8.69
C VAL A 366 21.63 -3.97 -7.20
N PRO A 367 20.57 -4.08 -6.40
CA PRO A 367 20.64 -3.95 -4.95
C PRO A 367 21.41 -5.14 -4.35
N GLU A 368 22.60 -4.85 -3.80
CA GLU A 368 23.42 -5.83 -3.09
C GLU A 368 22.92 -5.92 -1.65
N PRO A 369 22.51 -7.11 -1.15
CA PRO A 369 22.06 -7.25 0.23
C PRO A 369 23.18 -6.88 1.21
N PHE A 370 22.84 -6.14 2.24
CA PHE A 370 23.76 -5.71 3.28
C PHE A 370 23.10 -5.81 4.65
N CYS A 371 23.87 -6.13 5.68
CA CYS A 371 23.35 -6.29 7.02
C CYS A 371 24.37 -5.83 8.04
N VAL A 372 23.92 -5.18 9.10
CA VAL A 372 24.74 -4.74 10.22
C VAL A 372 24.10 -5.20 11.53
N GLU A 373 24.94 -5.51 12.52
CA GLU A 373 24.52 -5.73 13.91
C GLU A 373 24.68 -4.41 14.68
N ASP A 374 23.61 -3.96 15.32
CA ASP A 374 23.56 -2.76 16.13
C ASP A 374 22.94 -3.08 17.49
N GLY A 375 23.79 -3.33 18.47
CA GLY A 375 23.38 -3.84 19.78
C GLY A 375 22.73 -5.23 19.65
N SER A 376 21.46 -5.34 20.02
CA SER A 376 20.66 -6.55 19.84
C SER A 376 19.97 -6.63 18.49
N ASP A 377 19.96 -5.54 17.72
CA ASP A 377 19.26 -5.45 16.46
C ASP A 377 20.12 -5.93 15.30
N LYS A 378 19.46 -6.56 14.35
CA LYS A 378 20.06 -6.92 13.06
C LYS A 378 19.34 -6.14 11.97
N VAL A 379 20.04 -5.12 11.47
CA VAL A 379 19.50 -4.16 10.51
C VAL A 379 19.82 -4.64 9.10
N TYR A 380 18.81 -5.02 8.35
CA TYR A 380 18.92 -5.47 6.97
C TYR A 380 18.68 -4.33 6.00
N GLY A 381 19.40 -4.34 4.89
CA GLY A 381 19.23 -3.35 3.84
C GLY A 381 19.95 -3.75 2.57
N TRP A 382 20.14 -2.77 1.70
CA TRP A 382 20.76 -2.96 0.38
C TRP A 382 21.59 -1.75 0.01
N VAL A 383 22.62 -2.01 -0.82
CA VAL A 383 23.46 -1.00 -1.42
C VAL A 383 23.42 -1.17 -2.94
N MET A 384 23.16 -0.10 -3.66
CA MET A 384 23.21 -0.04 -5.12
C MET A 384 24.38 0.86 -5.53
N LYS A 385 25.29 0.33 -6.35
CA LYS A 385 26.37 1.11 -6.94
C LYS A 385 25.86 1.96 -8.11
N PRO A 386 26.53 3.05 -8.47
CA PRO A 386 26.25 3.74 -9.73
C PRO A 386 26.20 2.78 -10.92
N VAL A 387 25.35 3.04 -11.91
CA VAL A 387 25.26 2.19 -13.12
C VAL A 387 26.60 2.18 -13.86
N GLU A 388 27.25 3.34 -13.95
CA GLU A 388 28.61 3.50 -14.51
C GLU A 388 29.66 3.55 -13.38
N TYR A 389 29.67 2.52 -12.53
CA TYR A 389 30.59 2.45 -11.41
C TYR A 389 32.03 2.17 -11.86
N GLU A 390 32.97 3.03 -11.44
CA GLU A 390 34.40 2.90 -11.66
C GLU A 390 35.12 2.64 -10.31
N PRO A 391 35.69 1.45 -10.10
CA PRO A 391 36.45 1.16 -8.88
C PRO A 391 37.59 2.18 -8.62
N GLY A 392 37.70 2.65 -7.39
CA GLY A 392 38.71 3.64 -6.97
C GLY A 392 38.31 5.09 -7.19
N LYS A 393 37.18 5.37 -7.84
CA LYS A 393 36.63 6.71 -7.99
C LYS A 393 35.59 6.97 -6.88
N LYS A 394 35.71 8.11 -6.23
CA LYS A 394 34.77 8.54 -5.21
C LYS A 394 33.44 8.98 -5.81
N HIS A 395 32.33 8.44 -5.30
CA HIS A 395 30.96 8.75 -5.71
C HIS A 395 30.15 9.31 -4.53
N PRO A 396 29.23 10.24 -4.76
CA PRO A 396 28.27 10.67 -3.75
C PRO A 396 27.27 9.56 -3.41
N GLY A 397 26.59 9.68 -2.25
CA GLY A 397 25.59 8.71 -1.82
C GLY A 397 24.28 9.32 -1.39
N ILE A 398 23.21 8.56 -1.60
CA ILE A 398 21.85 8.88 -1.14
C ILE A 398 21.37 7.76 -0.22
N LEU A 399 21.15 8.09 1.04
CA LEU A 399 20.40 7.25 1.98
C LEU A 399 18.92 7.50 1.77
N ASN A 400 18.16 6.45 1.50
CA ASN A 400 16.70 6.53 1.42
C ASN A 400 16.05 5.74 2.56
N THR A 401 15.10 6.36 3.27
CA THR A 401 14.37 5.78 4.38
C THR A 401 12.90 5.55 4.01
N HIS A 402 12.36 4.37 4.35
CA HIS A 402 10.97 4.01 4.00
C HIS A 402 9.93 4.71 4.87
N GLY A 403 8.68 4.68 4.41
CA GLY A 403 7.52 5.15 5.16
C GLY A 403 7.02 4.13 6.21
N GLY A 404 6.07 4.52 7.01
CA GLY A 404 5.50 3.67 8.07
C GLY A 404 5.41 4.41 9.41
N PRO A 405 6.18 4.04 10.48
CA PRO A 405 7.36 3.16 10.57
C PRO A 405 7.14 1.69 10.25
N HIS A 406 5.91 1.19 10.37
CA HIS A 406 5.53 -0.18 10.07
C HIS A 406 5.43 -0.42 8.55
N GLY A 407 6.54 -0.30 7.86
CA GLY A 407 6.77 -0.62 6.48
C GLY A 407 8.07 -1.39 6.33
N CYS A 408 8.44 -1.80 5.13
CA CYS A 408 9.78 -2.32 4.88
C CYS A 408 10.19 -2.15 3.42
N TYR A 409 11.48 -1.95 3.20
CA TYR A 409 12.10 -2.11 1.90
C TYR A 409 12.34 -3.58 1.59
N ASN A 410 12.36 -3.87 0.30
CA ASN A 410 12.81 -5.13 -0.28
C ASN A 410 13.62 -4.83 -1.55
N ASP A 411 14.00 -5.87 -2.29
CA ASP A 411 14.84 -5.77 -3.48
C ASP A 411 14.08 -5.63 -4.81
N ILE A 412 12.80 -5.24 -4.77
CA ILE A 412 12.01 -4.99 -5.98
C ILE A 412 12.58 -3.82 -6.78
N PHE A 413 12.39 -3.84 -8.09
CA PHE A 413 12.76 -2.72 -8.96
C PHE A 413 12.06 -1.42 -8.54
N THR A 414 12.84 -0.38 -8.24
CA THR A 414 12.34 0.95 -7.89
C THR A 414 12.88 1.99 -8.85
N CYS A 415 11.99 2.64 -9.61
CA CYS A 415 12.36 3.61 -10.66
C CYS A 415 13.22 4.76 -10.09
N GLU A 416 12.90 5.25 -8.92
CA GLU A 416 13.58 6.34 -8.24
C GLU A 416 15.03 5.95 -7.89
N HIS A 417 15.24 4.79 -7.28
CA HIS A 417 16.58 4.28 -6.96
C HIS A 417 17.43 4.08 -8.24
N GLN A 418 16.82 3.52 -9.29
CA GLN A 418 17.51 3.33 -10.56
C GLN A 418 17.89 4.67 -11.21
N ARG A 419 17.03 5.68 -11.12
CA ARG A 419 17.32 7.01 -11.66
C ARG A 419 18.50 7.65 -10.91
N TRP A 420 18.54 7.56 -9.58
CA TRP A 420 19.67 8.09 -8.80
C TRP A 420 20.97 7.34 -9.07
N ALA A 421 20.92 6.01 -9.15
CA ALA A 421 22.10 5.20 -9.47
C ALA A 421 22.64 5.50 -10.89
N ASN A 422 21.75 5.80 -11.85
CA ASN A 422 22.12 6.20 -13.21
C ASN A 422 22.81 7.58 -13.25
N GLU A 423 22.49 8.48 -12.31
CA GLU A 423 23.14 9.79 -12.18
C GLU A 423 24.43 9.74 -11.37
N GLY A 424 24.97 8.55 -11.09
CA GLY A 424 26.29 8.36 -10.49
C GLY A 424 26.30 8.31 -8.97
N TYR A 425 25.14 8.19 -8.32
CA TYR A 425 25.06 8.04 -6.86
C TYR A 425 25.12 6.57 -6.43
N PHE A 426 25.79 6.29 -5.31
CA PHE A 426 25.42 5.15 -4.51
C PHE A 426 24.04 5.40 -3.91
N VAL A 427 23.18 4.38 -3.93
CA VAL A 427 21.87 4.42 -3.27
C VAL A 427 21.83 3.31 -2.24
N PHE A 428 21.59 3.65 -0.99
CA PHE A 428 21.53 2.66 0.07
C PHE A 428 20.30 2.90 0.97
N PHE A 429 19.75 1.82 1.47
CA PHE A 429 18.50 1.84 2.21
C PHE A 429 18.41 0.62 3.13
N CYS A 430 17.79 0.78 4.29
CA CYS A 430 17.66 -0.29 5.29
C CYS A 430 16.29 -0.32 5.93
N ASN A 431 16.07 -1.38 6.69
CA ASN A 431 14.91 -1.60 7.51
C ASN A 431 15.32 -1.46 9.00
N PRO A 432 15.20 -0.26 9.59
CA PRO A 432 15.52 -0.03 10.99
C PRO A 432 14.45 -0.62 11.91
N ARG A 433 14.67 -0.61 13.22
CA ARG A 433 13.63 -0.89 14.22
C ARG A 433 12.37 -0.06 13.92
N GLY A 434 11.21 -0.67 14.05
CA GLY A 434 9.93 -0.15 13.54
C GLY A 434 9.47 -0.81 12.26
N SER A 435 10.40 -1.36 11.46
CA SER A 435 10.07 -2.03 10.21
C SER A 435 9.30 -3.32 10.45
N THR A 436 8.33 -3.58 9.57
CA THR A 436 7.57 -4.84 9.53
C THR A 436 8.43 -6.02 9.09
N THR A 437 7.91 -7.23 9.23
CA THR A 437 8.48 -8.50 8.75
C THR A 437 9.67 -9.06 9.55
N TYR A 438 10.14 -8.37 10.57
CA TYR A 438 11.28 -8.81 11.40
C TYR A 438 10.85 -9.28 12.80
N GLY A 439 9.56 -9.47 13.02
CA GLY A 439 8.97 -9.87 14.29
C GLY A 439 8.44 -8.69 15.11
N VAL A 440 7.56 -9.01 16.05
CA VAL A 440 6.79 -8.02 16.82
C VAL A 440 7.68 -7.13 17.69
N ASP A 441 8.73 -7.69 18.27
CA ASP A 441 9.65 -6.92 19.10
C ASP A 441 10.43 -5.87 18.29
N PHE A 442 10.89 -6.24 17.09
CA PHE A 442 11.59 -5.32 16.20
C PHE A 442 10.68 -4.22 15.64
N MET A 443 9.40 -4.51 15.42
CA MET A 443 8.40 -3.52 14.99
C MET A 443 8.12 -2.46 16.06
N ASN A 444 8.34 -2.75 17.32
CA ASN A 444 7.93 -1.88 18.42
C ASN A 444 8.86 -0.68 18.62
N VAL A 445 8.43 0.48 18.14
CA VAL A 445 9.05 1.82 18.35
C VAL A 445 8.13 2.78 19.13
N THR A 446 7.11 2.24 19.76
CA THR A 446 6.06 3.00 20.44
C THR A 446 6.63 3.95 21.49
N GLY A 447 6.35 5.25 21.35
CA GLY A 447 6.80 6.32 22.25
C GLY A 447 8.29 6.65 22.17
N ARG A 448 9.01 6.05 21.20
CA ARG A 448 10.49 6.14 21.07
C ARG A 448 10.94 6.45 19.64
N LEU A 449 10.10 7.12 18.85
CA LEU A 449 10.48 7.54 17.50
C LEU A 449 11.69 8.46 17.52
N GLY A 450 12.65 8.18 16.64
CA GLY A 450 13.90 8.91 16.52
C GLY A 450 14.97 8.47 17.53
N GLU A 451 14.75 7.40 18.27
CA GLU A 451 15.71 6.81 19.20
C GLU A 451 16.46 5.63 18.55
N GLU A 452 16.03 4.39 18.83
CA GLU A 452 16.71 3.20 18.29
C GLU A 452 16.61 3.09 16.77
N ASP A 453 15.48 3.50 16.20
CA ASP A 453 15.26 3.55 14.75
C ASP A 453 16.27 4.47 14.05
N PHE A 454 16.52 5.67 14.60
CA PHE A 454 17.54 6.59 14.10
C PHE A 454 18.95 6.03 14.29
N HIS A 455 19.23 5.41 15.47
CA HIS A 455 20.52 4.78 15.74
C HIS A 455 20.81 3.68 14.72
N ASN A 456 19.85 2.80 14.43
CA ASN A 456 19.99 1.77 13.41
C ASN A 456 20.31 2.33 12.01
N VAL A 457 19.66 3.44 11.61
CA VAL A 457 19.91 4.11 10.32
C VAL A 457 21.33 4.66 10.28
N MET A 458 21.84 5.23 11.38
CA MET A 458 23.22 5.75 11.46
C MET A 458 24.25 4.62 11.48
N ALA A 459 24.03 3.55 12.25
CA ALA A 459 24.91 2.38 12.28
C ALA A 459 24.99 1.69 10.91
N PHE A 460 23.85 1.58 10.21
CA PHE A 460 23.84 1.07 8.84
C PHE A 460 24.65 1.95 7.89
N THR A 461 24.53 3.27 8.01
CA THR A 461 25.31 4.22 7.20
C THR A 461 26.81 4.10 7.45
N ASP A 462 27.23 3.96 8.72
CA ASP A 462 28.63 3.78 9.08
C ASP A 462 29.22 2.49 8.48
N ALA A 463 28.48 1.39 8.61
CA ALA A 463 28.91 0.11 8.06
C ALA A 463 28.98 0.11 6.52
N VAL A 464 28.06 0.80 5.84
CA VAL A 464 28.11 0.97 4.38
C VAL A 464 29.33 1.78 3.96
N LEU A 465 29.65 2.87 4.66
CA LEU A 465 30.85 3.67 4.38
C LEU A 465 32.15 2.87 4.58
N GLU A 466 32.20 2.01 5.57
CA GLU A 466 33.34 1.11 5.80
C GLU A 466 33.48 0.05 4.70
N ALA A 467 32.37 -0.56 4.29
CA ALA A 467 32.34 -1.64 3.30
C ALA A 467 32.53 -1.15 1.86
N TYR A 468 32.15 0.08 1.57
CA TYR A 468 32.20 0.67 0.23
C TYR A 468 33.12 1.91 0.20
N PRO A 469 34.46 1.72 0.15
CA PRO A 469 35.41 2.83 0.25
C PRO A 469 35.32 3.85 -0.89
N ASP A 470 34.66 3.53 -1.99
CA ASP A 470 34.40 4.44 -3.11
C ASP A 470 33.17 5.33 -2.90
N LEU A 471 32.36 5.08 -1.88
CA LEU A 471 31.36 6.01 -1.39
C LEU A 471 32.06 7.14 -0.62
N ASP A 472 31.75 8.39 -0.97
CA ASP A 472 32.37 9.55 -0.37
C ASP A 472 31.62 10.01 0.90
N PRO A 473 32.19 9.89 2.10
CA PRO A 473 31.52 10.28 3.34
C PRO A 473 31.23 11.79 3.42
N GLU A 474 31.95 12.62 2.65
CA GLU A 474 31.72 14.07 2.61
C GLU A 474 30.66 14.48 1.59
N ARG A 475 30.07 13.53 0.85
CA ARG A 475 29.06 13.79 -0.17
C ARG A 475 27.84 12.88 -0.02
N LEU A 476 27.19 12.96 1.16
CA LEU A 476 26.01 12.18 1.50
C LEU A 476 24.76 13.05 1.51
N ALA A 477 23.67 12.54 0.91
CA ALA A 477 22.32 13.06 1.08
C ALA A 477 21.43 12.05 1.82
N ILE A 478 20.35 12.55 2.42
CA ILE A 478 19.29 11.74 3.02
C ILE A 478 17.93 12.15 2.45
N THR A 479 17.08 11.17 2.20
CA THR A 479 15.69 11.39 1.78
C THR A 479 14.78 10.28 2.29
N GLY A 480 13.49 10.54 2.26
CA GLY A 480 12.43 9.57 2.55
C GLY A 480 11.07 10.22 2.46
N GLN A 481 10.04 9.38 2.37
CA GLN A 481 8.64 9.80 2.31
C GLN A 481 7.89 9.36 3.57
N SER A 482 6.91 10.17 4.02
CA SER A 482 6.08 9.83 5.18
C SER A 482 6.96 9.69 6.45
N TYR A 483 6.91 8.59 7.15
CA TYR A 483 7.86 8.31 8.23
C TYR A 483 9.34 8.43 7.76
N GLY A 484 9.66 8.06 6.52
CA GLY A 484 11.00 8.32 5.96
C GLY A 484 11.32 9.81 5.85
N GLY A 485 10.32 10.65 5.58
CA GLY A 485 10.43 12.11 5.67
C GLY A 485 10.61 12.60 7.11
N PHE A 486 9.91 11.99 8.07
CA PHE A 486 10.15 12.20 9.51
C PHE A 486 11.63 11.89 9.84
N MET A 487 12.12 10.69 9.48
CA MET A 487 13.51 10.29 9.72
C MET A 487 14.51 11.25 9.07
N THR A 488 14.23 11.73 7.85
CA THR A 488 15.03 12.75 7.17
C THR A 488 15.07 14.05 7.97
N SER A 489 13.90 14.55 8.39
CA SER A 489 13.76 15.80 9.16
C SER A 489 14.34 15.66 10.57
N TRP A 490 14.26 14.47 11.16
CA TRP A 490 14.88 14.13 12.44
C TRP A 490 16.40 14.14 12.32
N ALA A 491 16.95 13.45 11.31
CA ALA A 491 18.39 13.33 11.11
C ALA A 491 19.06 14.70 10.97
N VAL A 492 18.53 15.63 10.19
CA VAL A 492 19.14 16.96 10.00
C VAL A 492 19.14 17.80 11.28
N GLY A 493 18.28 17.48 12.26
CA GLY A 493 18.30 18.11 13.59
C GLY A 493 19.24 17.43 14.60
N HIS A 494 19.85 16.28 14.23
CA HIS A 494 20.65 15.46 15.15
C HIS A 494 22.04 15.12 14.63
N THR A 495 22.37 15.36 13.34
CA THR A 495 23.70 15.11 12.77
C THR A 495 23.98 16.05 11.60
N ASP A 496 25.27 16.41 11.41
CA ASP A 496 25.77 17.23 10.30
C ASP A 496 26.36 16.37 9.16
N ARG A 497 26.15 15.05 9.22
CA ARG A 497 26.70 14.06 8.26
C ARG A 497 26.24 14.33 6.84
N PHE A 498 24.97 14.69 6.66
CA PHE A 498 24.37 14.88 5.34
C PHE A 498 24.57 16.31 4.85
N LYS A 499 25.03 16.44 3.61
CA LYS A 499 25.29 17.76 2.98
C LYS A 499 24.06 18.30 2.26
N ALA A 500 23.06 17.46 2.04
CA ALA A 500 21.73 17.83 1.55
C ALA A 500 20.66 16.87 2.06
N ALA A 501 19.44 17.34 2.21
CA ALA A 501 18.31 16.53 2.60
C ALA A 501 17.07 16.84 1.74
N ALA A 502 16.20 15.84 1.53
CA ALA A 502 14.90 16.01 0.89
C ALA A 502 13.82 15.25 1.68
N ALA A 503 13.07 15.96 2.52
CA ALA A 503 11.97 15.42 3.31
C ALA A 503 10.66 15.48 2.51
N ARG A 504 10.01 14.32 2.33
CA ARG A 504 8.81 14.21 1.49
C ARG A 504 7.61 13.79 2.32
N MET A 505 6.49 14.57 2.23
CA MET A 505 5.23 14.29 2.92
C MET A 505 5.45 13.82 4.37
N SER A 506 6.15 14.64 5.14
CA SER A 506 6.78 14.29 6.41
C SER A 506 5.94 14.69 7.62
N PRO A 507 5.73 13.80 8.61
CA PRO A 507 5.34 14.22 9.96
C PRO A 507 6.44 15.08 10.59
N ILE A 508 6.10 16.27 11.04
CA ILE A 508 7.06 17.27 11.59
C ILE A 508 6.72 17.65 13.01
N ASN A 509 5.43 17.76 13.31
CA ASN A 509 4.92 18.22 14.61
C ASN A 509 3.75 17.34 15.05
N TRP A 510 4.01 16.40 15.94
CA TRP A 510 3.00 15.47 16.41
C TRP A 510 1.86 16.14 17.17
N ILE A 511 2.07 17.35 17.69
CA ILE A 511 1.02 18.11 18.38
C ILE A 511 -0.07 18.54 17.37
N SER A 512 0.32 19.10 16.21
CA SER A 512 -0.64 19.51 15.19
C SER A 512 -1.16 18.30 14.38
N MET A 513 -0.35 17.27 14.16
CA MET A 513 -0.77 16.02 13.52
C MET A 513 -2.00 15.41 14.18
N HIS A 514 -2.10 15.45 15.52
CA HIS A 514 -3.25 14.95 16.26
C HIS A 514 -4.58 15.53 15.79
N GLY A 515 -4.62 16.81 15.41
CA GLY A 515 -5.85 17.51 15.03
C GLY A 515 -6.05 17.68 13.52
N THR A 516 -5.05 17.38 12.71
CA THR A 516 -5.05 17.67 11.27
C THR A 516 -4.88 16.45 10.37
N SER A 517 -4.37 15.32 10.89
CA SER A 517 -4.17 14.10 10.12
C SER A 517 -5.42 13.21 10.14
N VAL A 518 -5.75 12.57 9.01
CA VAL A 518 -6.79 11.51 8.96
C VAL A 518 -6.36 10.23 9.67
N GLU A 519 -5.06 10.07 9.93
CA GLU A 519 -4.47 8.93 10.64
C GLU A 519 -4.10 9.29 12.10
N ARG A 520 -4.85 10.19 12.74
CA ARG A 520 -4.63 10.62 14.12
C ARG A 520 -4.43 9.43 15.07
N TRP A 521 -5.33 8.48 15.02
CA TRP A 521 -5.32 7.31 15.90
C TRP A 521 -4.04 6.45 15.76
N TYR A 522 -3.51 6.34 14.54
CA TYR A 522 -2.23 5.65 14.29
C TYR A 522 -1.07 6.46 14.87
N GLY A 523 -1.02 7.75 14.57
CA GLY A 523 0.00 8.66 15.10
C GLY A 523 0.02 8.67 16.63
N ASP A 524 -1.12 8.86 17.28
CA ASP A 524 -1.24 8.88 18.74
C ASP A 524 -0.70 7.59 19.40
N ARG A 525 -0.90 6.45 18.75
CA ARG A 525 -0.41 5.15 19.26
C ARG A 525 1.07 4.98 19.06
N VAL A 526 1.59 5.34 17.89
CA VAL A 526 3.02 5.22 17.60
C VAL A 526 3.84 6.13 18.52
N VAL A 527 3.39 7.37 18.76
CA VAL A 527 4.05 8.29 19.69
C VAL A 527 3.69 8.05 21.17
N ALA A 528 2.71 7.18 21.44
CA ALA A 528 2.19 6.84 22.77
C ALA A 528 1.67 8.03 23.58
N ALA A 529 1.18 9.08 22.92
CA ALA A 529 0.73 10.31 23.56
C ALA A 529 -0.33 11.03 22.74
N THR A 530 -1.13 11.84 23.43
CA THR A 530 -2.03 12.84 22.84
C THR A 530 -1.76 14.20 23.48
N PRO A 531 -2.23 15.32 22.90
CA PRO A 531 -2.09 16.65 23.53
C PRO A 531 -2.66 16.74 24.96
N TRP A 532 -3.51 15.80 25.33
CA TRP A 532 -4.20 15.75 26.62
C TRP A 532 -3.55 14.83 27.64
N THR A 533 -2.72 13.87 27.17
CA THR A 533 -2.07 12.88 28.04
C THR A 533 -0.61 13.22 28.33
N ASP A 534 0.19 13.57 27.30
CA ASP A 534 1.61 13.91 27.43
C ASP A 534 2.10 14.80 26.26
N LEU A 535 1.93 16.10 26.42
CA LEU A 535 2.36 17.09 25.43
C LEU A 535 3.89 17.10 25.23
N ASP A 536 4.65 16.88 26.29
CA ASP A 536 6.11 16.86 26.23
C ASP A 536 6.64 15.67 25.44
N ALA A 537 5.98 14.50 25.53
CA ALA A 537 6.31 13.34 24.71
C ALA A 537 6.08 13.61 23.23
N LEU A 538 4.96 14.24 22.86
CA LEU A 538 4.69 14.66 21.47
C LEU A 538 5.78 15.60 20.96
N TRP A 539 6.11 16.65 21.74
CA TRP A 539 7.10 17.63 21.35
C TRP A 539 8.51 17.03 21.26
N ARG A 540 8.88 16.12 22.17
CA ARG A 540 10.17 15.44 22.18
C ARG A 540 10.38 14.59 20.93
N GLN A 541 9.34 13.94 20.41
CA GLN A 541 9.38 13.12 19.20
C GLN A 541 9.11 13.93 17.91
N SER A 542 8.92 15.24 17.99
CA SER A 542 8.67 16.11 16.84
C SER A 542 9.98 16.65 16.25
N PRO A 543 10.30 16.44 14.96
CA PRO A 543 11.46 17.06 14.30
C PRO A 543 11.51 18.59 14.45
N LEU A 544 10.36 19.27 14.44
CA LEU A 544 10.27 20.72 14.59
C LEU A 544 10.94 21.25 15.87
N ARG A 545 10.92 20.47 16.94
CA ARG A 545 11.60 20.82 18.19
C ARG A 545 13.08 21.15 17.99
N TYR A 546 13.72 20.50 17.03
CA TYR A 546 15.17 20.53 16.80
C TYR A 546 15.55 21.38 15.57
N ALA A 547 14.61 22.13 15.02
CA ALA A 547 14.83 23.00 13.86
C ALA A 547 15.93 24.04 14.12
N ASP A 548 16.18 24.41 15.40
CA ASP A 548 17.23 25.32 15.80
C ASP A 548 18.66 24.77 15.67
N ARG A 549 18.81 23.49 15.45
CA ARG A 549 20.10 22.82 15.28
C ARG A 549 20.44 22.52 13.82
N VAL A 550 19.49 22.67 12.92
CA VAL A 550 19.63 22.30 11.52
C VAL A 550 20.56 23.26 10.80
N THR A 551 21.60 22.71 10.16
CA THR A 551 22.51 23.43 9.26
C THR A 551 22.46 22.88 7.84
N THR A 552 21.97 21.66 7.66
CA THR A 552 21.88 20.96 6.39
C THR A 552 20.86 21.60 5.46
N PRO A 553 21.23 21.98 4.21
CA PRO A 553 20.29 22.42 3.19
C PRO A 553 19.16 21.39 2.99
N THR A 554 17.90 21.83 3.14
CA THR A 554 16.76 20.91 3.19
C THR A 554 15.67 21.32 2.21
N LEU A 555 15.34 20.41 1.28
CA LEU A 555 14.20 20.47 0.39
C LEU A 555 13.00 19.78 1.03
N PHE A 556 11.84 20.43 1.02
CA PHE A 556 10.57 19.83 1.36
C PHE A 556 9.77 19.60 0.08
N ILE A 557 9.29 18.35 -0.13
CA ILE A 557 8.33 18.02 -1.18
C ILE A 557 7.04 17.60 -0.50
N GLN A 558 5.96 18.32 -0.79
CA GLN A 558 4.67 18.11 -0.14
C GLN A 558 3.55 18.05 -1.18
N HIS A 559 2.50 17.33 -0.85
CA HIS A 559 1.30 17.24 -1.67
C HIS A 559 0.18 18.11 -1.11
N GLU A 560 -0.53 18.83 -2.00
CA GLU A 560 -1.55 19.81 -1.63
C GLU A 560 -2.74 19.20 -0.87
N LYS A 561 -3.13 17.98 -1.26
CA LYS A 561 -4.26 17.24 -0.70
C LYS A 561 -3.85 16.04 0.14
N ASP A 562 -2.64 16.06 0.66
CA ASP A 562 -2.16 15.06 1.60
C ASP A 562 -2.85 15.27 2.95
N GLN A 563 -3.63 14.28 3.36
CA GLN A 563 -4.35 14.30 4.62
C GLN A 563 -3.77 13.32 5.65
N TYR A 564 -2.83 12.48 5.23
CA TYR A 564 -2.02 11.68 6.16
C TYR A 564 -0.97 12.54 6.86
N CYS A 565 -0.15 13.25 6.07
CA CYS A 565 0.82 14.23 6.54
C CYS A 565 0.44 15.59 5.96
N PRO A 566 -0.44 16.36 6.61
CA PRO A 566 -0.98 17.59 6.04
C PRO A 566 0.08 18.60 5.64
N LEU A 567 -0.22 19.42 4.62
CA LEU A 567 0.69 20.41 4.05
C LEU A 567 1.33 21.33 5.13
N GLU A 568 0.59 21.64 6.18
CA GLU A 568 1.07 22.47 7.28
C GLU A 568 2.30 21.90 8.00
N GLN A 569 2.49 20.58 7.97
CA GLN A 569 3.66 19.94 8.55
C GLN A 569 4.95 20.43 7.88
N ALA A 570 5.02 20.34 6.55
CA ALA A 570 6.16 20.85 5.79
C ALA A 570 6.31 22.37 5.93
N GLN A 571 5.20 23.13 5.98
CA GLN A 571 5.22 24.58 6.14
C GLN A 571 5.87 25.00 7.45
N GLN A 572 5.57 24.32 8.57
CA GLN A 572 6.15 24.63 9.88
C GLN A 572 7.68 24.53 9.85
N MET A 573 8.22 23.42 9.35
CA MET A 573 9.68 23.23 9.32
C MET A 573 10.35 24.16 8.30
N PHE A 574 9.74 24.32 7.11
CA PHE A 574 10.24 25.24 6.08
C PHE A 574 10.40 26.66 6.63
N VAL A 575 9.38 27.20 7.32
CA VAL A 575 9.43 28.54 7.91
C VAL A 575 10.51 28.61 8.99
N ALA A 576 10.58 27.62 9.88
CA ALA A 576 11.58 27.58 10.94
C ALA A 576 13.01 27.58 10.41
N LEU A 577 13.29 26.83 9.33
CA LEU A 577 14.61 26.82 8.70
C LEU A 577 14.94 28.11 7.95
N LEU A 578 13.94 28.67 7.25
CA LEU A 578 14.09 29.93 6.53
C LEU A 578 14.43 31.10 7.49
N GLU A 579 13.73 31.21 8.63
CA GLU A 579 14.02 32.22 9.67
C GLU A 579 15.45 32.12 10.23
N ARG A 580 16.03 30.93 10.20
CA ARG A 580 17.39 30.67 10.68
C ARG A 580 18.46 30.81 9.60
N GLY A 581 18.08 31.15 8.38
CA GLY A 581 19.01 31.33 7.26
C GLY A 581 19.55 30.03 6.69
N VAL A 582 18.94 28.89 7.00
CA VAL A 582 19.26 27.61 6.37
C VAL A 582 18.74 27.64 4.94
N ASP A 583 19.56 27.21 3.97
CA ASP A 583 19.09 27.08 2.60
C ASP A 583 17.98 26.01 2.53
N THR A 584 16.78 26.43 2.20
CA THR A 584 15.59 25.59 2.23
C THR A 584 14.60 25.96 1.12
N ARG A 585 13.88 24.97 0.65
CA ARG A 585 12.87 25.12 -0.39
C ARG A 585 11.67 24.25 -0.10
N LEU A 586 10.48 24.75 -0.33
CA LEU A 586 9.23 23.97 -0.29
C LEU A 586 8.64 23.88 -1.69
N MET A 587 8.47 22.66 -2.20
CA MET A 587 7.75 22.33 -3.42
C MET A 587 6.42 21.69 -3.08
N VAL A 588 5.34 22.16 -3.69
CA VAL A 588 3.99 21.61 -3.47
C VAL A 588 3.43 21.03 -4.78
N ASN A 589 3.18 19.73 -4.80
CA ASN A 589 2.48 19.05 -5.87
C ASN A 589 0.97 19.25 -5.74
N ARG A 590 0.36 19.92 -6.72
CA ARG A 590 -1.06 20.28 -6.66
C ARG A 590 -1.97 19.10 -7.02
N GLY A 591 -3.07 18.98 -6.30
CA GLY A 591 -4.11 17.99 -6.55
C GLY A 591 -3.77 16.56 -6.18
N CYS A 592 -2.68 16.33 -5.45
CA CYS A 592 -2.23 15.02 -5.00
C CYS A 592 -2.52 14.78 -3.53
N GLY A 593 -2.91 13.56 -3.18
CA GLY A 593 -2.90 13.02 -1.82
C GLY A 593 -1.55 12.38 -1.48
N HIS A 594 -1.47 11.71 -0.34
CA HIS A 594 -0.22 11.16 0.21
C HIS A 594 0.49 10.18 -0.73
N GLY A 595 -0.25 9.27 -1.36
CA GLY A 595 0.29 8.26 -2.28
C GLY A 595 0.06 8.53 -3.76
N GLY A 596 -0.88 9.39 -4.12
CA GLY A 596 -1.36 9.59 -5.49
C GLY A 596 -0.63 10.71 -6.22
N ARG A 597 0.14 10.40 -7.24
CA ARG A 597 0.83 11.37 -8.11
C ARG A 597 0.52 11.10 -9.58
N ARG A 598 0.48 12.16 -10.38
CA ARG A 598 0.54 12.02 -11.84
C ARG A 598 1.94 11.57 -12.25
N VAL A 599 2.06 11.02 -13.45
CA VAL A 599 3.34 10.57 -13.98
C VAL A 599 4.36 11.72 -14.06
N SER A 600 3.93 12.90 -14.52
CA SER A 600 4.79 14.11 -14.59
C SER A 600 5.28 14.55 -13.21
N GLN A 601 4.44 14.46 -12.20
CA GLN A 601 4.79 14.86 -10.82
C GLN A 601 5.80 13.88 -10.22
N LEU A 602 5.62 12.57 -10.41
CA LEU A 602 6.60 11.57 -9.97
C LEU A 602 7.98 11.82 -10.59
N LEU A 603 8.03 12.05 -11.90
CA LEU A 603 9.29 12.30 -12.61
C LEU A 603 9.91 13.63 -12.17
N HIS A 604 9.08 14.66 -11.99
CA HIS A 604 9.54 15.96 -11.54
C HIS A 604 10.09 15.94 -10.10
N ASP A 605 9.47 15.18 -9.19
CA ASP A 605 9.98 14.99 -7.83
C ASP A 605 11.41 14.43 -7.87
N ILE A 606 11.66 13.41 -8.71
CA ILE A 606 12.99 12.82 -8.87
C ILE A 606 13.99 13.84 -9.43
N ASP A 607 13.61 14.58 -10.46
CA ASP A 607 14.49 15.56 -11.11
C ASP A 607 14.81 16.73 -10.16
N VAL A 608 13.84 17.24 -9.39
CA VAL A 608 14.05 18.30 -8.39
C VAL A 608 14.96 17.85 -7.25
N MET A 609 14.83 16.60 -6.79
CA MET A 609 15.75 16.03 -5.80
C MET A 609 17.17 15.92 -6.35
N LEU A 610 17.34 15.44 -7.58
CA LEU A 610 18.65 15.35 -8.23
C LEU A 610 19.27 16.74 -8.43
N GLU A 611 18.49 17.74 -8.84
CA GLU A 611 18.95 19.13 -8.92
C GLU A 611 19.39 19.65 -7.54
N TRP A 612 18.62 19.36 -6.49
CA TRP A 612 18.95 19.76 -5.13
C TRP A 612 20.23 19.10 -4.62
N PHE A 613 20.30 17.79 -4.72
CA PHE A 613 21.50 17.05 -4.30
C PHE A 613 22.74 17.42 -5.11
N GLY A 614 22.60 17.64 -6.42
CA GLY A 614 23.70 18.06 -7.29
C GLY A 614 24.35 19.37 -6.88
N ARG A 615 23.61 20.31 -6.27
CA ARG A 615 24.18 21.59 -5.77
C ARG A 615 25.17 21.44 -4.63
N TYR A 616 25.03 20.38 -3.82
CA TYR A 616 25.81 20.22 -2.59
C TYR A 616 26.76 19.01 -2.62
N LEU A 617 26.57 18.08 -3.55
CA LEU A 617 27.27 16.81 -3.60
C LEU A 617 28.15 16.62 -4.84
N MET A 618 27.95 17.42 -5.91
CA MET A 618 28.68 17.29 -7.17
C MET A 618 29.79 18.33 -7.37
#